data_0c8b59247789be9983a3b14604e132ac
#
_entry.id   0c8b59247789be9983a3b14604e132ac
#
_cell.length_a   1.000
_cell.length_b   1.000
_cell.length_c   1.000
_cell.angle_alpha   90.00
_cell.angle_beta   90.00
_cell.angle_gamma   90.00
#
_symmetry.space_group_name_H-M   'P 1'
#
loop_
_entity.id
_entity.type
_entity.pdbx_description
1 polymer ?
#
loop_
_entity_poly.entity_id
_entity_poly.type
_entity_poly.pdbx_seq_one_letter_code
_entity_poly.pdbx_strand_id
1 'polypeptide(L)'
;MHVRKTIVISCLVASAFLFQYCSKSGDTTVTPTPVDPYAAIKATFGTNIDPNNLANYGNQGKPAYITRDNAGGVVISNAKATLGRVLFYDKNLSIDNSIACASCHKQQFAFSDTAVASKGVQGGTTARHSMRLINTRFATEPRFFWDERAATLEIQTTMPIQDHAEMGFSGQSGRPALANLLTKLQGINYYNELFKFVYGDISVTEARLQECLASFVRSIQSFDSKYDAGRAVAPNDNAPFPNFTPEENQGKQLFTAPPVFDATGNRIGGGAGCAGCHAAPEFDIVPVSGNNGIIGRISGTGGIDITVTRAPSLRDLVNSAGQPNGPFMHTGNLGTLQNAIGHYNTINLAPGNTNLDPKLRPNGFGQQLHFTGAEMNALAAFLRTLAGNNVYTDKKWSSPF
;
A
#
# COMPACT_ATOMS: atom_id res chain seq x y z
N MET A 1 -95.29 7.22 -36.56
CA MET A 1 -96.63 6.62 -36.34
C MET A 1 -96.68 6.20 -34.85
N HIS A 2 -97.67 6.79 -34.12
CA HIS A 2 -98.23 6.47 -32.81
C HIS A 2 -97.30 6.40 -31.60
N VAL A 3 -97.21 7.41 -30.77
CA VAL A 3 -98.11 7.89 -29.71
C VAL A 3 -98.56 6.78 -28.74
N ARG A 4 -98.06 6.85 -27.48
CA ARG A 4 -99.02 7.03 -26.36
C ARG A 4 -98.25 7.37 -25.04
N LYS A 5 -98.71 8.45 -24.47
CA LYS A 5 -98.45 8.88 -23.06
C LYS A 5 -99.18 7.96 -22.10
N THR A 6 -98.71 7.83 -20.88
CA THR A 6 -99.59 7.75 -19.72
C THR A 6 -98.87 8.26 -18.50
N ILE A 7 -99.51 9.11 -17.79
CA ILE A 7 -99.25 9.76 -16.51
C ILE A 7 -99.77 8.80 -15.40
N VAL A 8 -99.16 8.83 -14.19
CA VAL A 8 -99.96 8.99 -12.96
C VAL A 8 -99.15 8.63 -11.70
N ILE A 9 -99.05 9.54 -10.83
CA ILE A 9 -99.38 9.78 -9.41
C ILE A 9 -98.28 9.42 -8.36
N SER A 10 -98.04 10.48 -7.59
CA SER A 10 -97.34 10.58 -6.28
C SER A 10 -97.83 9.63 -5.20
N CYS A 11 -96.90 9.15 -4.38
CA CYS A 11 -97.11 8.88 -2.96
C CYS A 11 -95.89 9.36 -2.16
N LEU A 12 -96.10 10.39 -1.39
CA LEU A 12 -95.19 10.85 -0.38
C LEU A 12 -95.19 9.85 0.80
N VAL A 13 -94.06 9.29 1.14
CA VAL A 13 -93.80 8.63 2.42
C VAL A 13 -92.59 9.32 3.05
N ALA A 14 -92.83 9.99 4.13
CA ALA A 14 -91.79 10.60 4.96
C ALA A 14 -91.06 9.51 5.74
N SER A 15 -89.80 9.33 5.44
CA SER A 15 -88.88 8.46 6.22
C SER A 15 -87.82 9.31 6.86
N ALA A 16 -87.78 9.23 8.21
CA ALA A 16 -86.80 9.90 9.08
C ALA A 16 -85.38 9.37 8.79
N PHE A 17 -84.51 10.25 8.37
CA PHE A 17 -83.07 9.95 8.22
C PHE A 17 -82.42 10.05 9.57
N LEU A 18 -82.04 8.91 10.15
CA LEU A 18 -81.05 8.80 11.19
C LEU A 18 -79.64 9.06 10.54
N PHE A 19 -79.06 10.20 10.85
CA PHE A 19 -77.65 10.46 10.52
C PHE A 19 -76.75 9.58 11.40
N GLN A 20 -76.21 8.49 10.87
CA GLN A 20 -75.01 7.82 11.43
C GLN A 20 -73.81 8.65 11.09
N TYR A 21 -73.19 9.20 12.11
CA TYR A 21 -71.85 9.81 12.07
C TYR A 21 -70.84 8.69 11.86
N CYS A 22 -70.34 8.48 10.65
CA CYS A 22 -69.11 7.72 10.41
C CYS A 22 -67.94 8.56 10.90
N SER A 23 -67.39 8.22 12.02
CA SER A 23 -66.05 8.69 12.41
C SER A 23 -65.05 8.25 11.38
N LYS A 24 -64.44 9.18 10.66
CA LYS A 24 -63.23 8.93 9.88
C LYS A 24 -62.13 8.49 10.86
N SER A 25 -61.80 7.20 10.86
CA SER A 25 -60.51 6.75 11.37
C SER A 25 -59.44 7.45 10.55
N GLY A 26 -58.69 8.34 11.16
CA GLY A 26 -57.55 8.99 10.53
C GLY A 26 -56.56 7.92 10.16
N ASP A 27 -56.48 7.67 8.87
CA ASP A 27 -55.37 6.87 8.28
C ASP A 27 -54.11 7.71 8.45
N THR A 28 -53.39 7.49 9.56
CA THR A 28 -52.03 8.01 9.73
C THR A 28 -51.14 7.24 8.77
N THR A 29 -51.00 7.77 7.54
CA THR A 29 -49.94 7.37 6.62
C THR A 29 -48.62 7.64 7.33
N VAL A 30 -48.10 6.61 8.00
CA VAL A 30 -46.73 6.63 8.54
C VAL A 30 -45.83 6.69 7.32
N THR A 31 -45.36 7.89 6.98
CA THR A 31 -44.32 8.07 5.97
C THR A 31 -43.12 7.25 6.45
N PRO A 32 -42.66 6.23 5.73
CA PRO A 32 -41.51 5.45 6.18
C PRO A 32 -40.32 6.39 6.34
N THR A 33 -39.73 6.38 7.51
CA THR A 33 -38.49 7.13 7.76
C THR A 33 -37.47 6.73 6.69
N PRO A 34 -36.85 7.68 5.97
CA PRO A 34 -35.85 7.35 4.98
C PRO A 34 -34.77 6.44 5.60
N VAL A 35 -34.59 5.26 5.02
CA VAL A 35 -33.54 4.34 5.47
C VAL A 35 -32.21 4.96 5.10
N ASP A 36 -31.33 5.18 6.09
CA ASP A 36 -29.98 5.69 5.85
C ASP A 36 -29.21 4.64 5.02
N PRO A 37 -28.78 4.95 3.80
CA PRO A 37 -28.09 4.00 2.92
C PRO A 37 -26.69 3.61 3.41
N TYR A 38 -26.20 4.26 4.47
CA TYR A 38 -24.87 4.08 5.07
C TYR A 38 -24.94 3.73 6.56
N ALA A 39 -26.04 3.13 7.01
CA ALA A 39 -26.26 2.80 8.41
C ALA A 39 -25.20 1.84 8.98
N ALA A 40 -24.82 0.80 8.24
CA ALA A 40 -23.80 -0.15 8.66
C ALA A 40 -22.39 0.46 8.62
N ILE A 41 -22.09 1.30 7.64
CA ILE A 41 -20.82 2.06 7.58
C ILE A 41 -20.69 2.94 8.83
N LYS A 42 -21.71 3.74 9.13
CA LYS A 42 -21.72 4.63 10.30
C LYS A 42 -21.63 3.87 11.62
N ALA A 43 -22.36 2.76 11.73
CA ALA A 43 -22.34 1.92 12.93
C ALA A 43 -20.95 1.29 13.17
N THR A 44 -20.23 0.94 12.09
CA THR A 44 -18.93 0.26 12.19
C THR A 44 -17.77 1.24 12.35
N PHE A 45 -17.77 2.32 11.56
CA PHE A 45 -16.59 3.21 11.42
C PHE A 45 -16.79 4.59 12.07
N GLY A 46 -18.00 4.92 12.52
CA GLY A 46 -18.31 6.25 13.06
C GLY A 46 -18.02 7.34 12.02
N THR A 47 -17.20 8.31 12.41
CA THR A 47 -16.76 9.41 11.52
C THR A 47 -15.49 9.10 10.74
N ASN A 48 -14.87 7.93 10.91
CA ASN A 48 -13.63 7.57 10.22
C ASN A 48 -13.85 7.25 8.73
N ILE A 49 -15.09 6.88 8.36
CA ILE A 49 -15.54 6.70 6.98
C ILE A 49 -16.85 7.47 6.80
N ASP A 50 -16.81 8.51 5.99
CA ASP A 50 -18.01 9.27 5.59
C ASP A 50 -18.15 9.24 4.06
N PRO A 51 -19.12 8.47 3.50
CA PRO A 51 -19.34 8.41 2.05
C PRO A 51 -19.71 9.76 1.42
N ASN A 52 -20.22 10.72 2.21
CA ASN A 52 -20.56 12.05 1.72
C ASN A 52 -19.38 13.03 1.74
N ASN A 53 -18.30 12.70 2.47
CA ASN A 53 -17.13 13.55 2.60
C ASN A 53 -15.83 12.72 2.63
N LEU A 54 -15.46 12.19 1.47
CA LEU A 54 -14.30 11.31 1.33
C LEU A 54 -12.98 12.06 1.52
N ALA A 55 -12.00 11.40 2.11
CA ALA A 55 -10.63 11.88 2.11
C ALA A 55 -10.07 11.95 0.66
N ASN A 56 -9.18 12.91 0.42
CA ASN A 56 -8.54 13.06 -0.88
C ASN A 56 -7.38 12.08 -1.05
N TYR A 57 -7.61 11.02 -1.80
CA TYR A 57 -6.61 10.02 -2.20
C TYR A 57 -6.12 10.23 -3.64
N GLY A 58 -7.01 10.70 -4.54
CA GLY A 58 -6.75 10.78 -5.98
C GLY A 58 -6.00 12.04 -6.41
N ASN A 59 -6.35 13.17 -5.83
CA ASN A 59 -5.81 14.48 -6.19
C ASN A 59 -4.80 15.01 -5.18
N GLN A 60 -3.93 14.13 -4.68
CA GLN A 60 -2.85 14.55 -3.80
C GLN A 60 -1.77 15.28 -4.60
N GLY A 61 -1.26 16.39 -4.06
CA GLY A 61 -0.12 17.08 -4.64
C GLY A 61 1.11 16.17 -4.68
N LYS A 62 1.89 16.27 -5.76
CA LYS A 62 3.21 15.66 -5.87
C LYS A 62 4.21 16.68 -6.38
N PRO A 63 5.50 16.59 -6.02
CA PRO A 63 6.53 17.47 -6.54
C PRO A 63 6.61 17.39 -8.08
N ALA A 64 6.92 18.53 -8.74
CA ALA A 64 7.00 18.58 -10.20
C ALA A 64 8.09 17.68 -10.78
N TYR A 65 9.15 17.41 -10.01
CA TYR A 65 10.24 16.52 -10.43
C TYR A 65 9.84 15.01 -10.37
N ILE A 66 8.71 14.67 -9.77
CA ILE A 66 8.14 13.31 -9.82
C ILE A 66 7.33 13.19 -11.11
N THR A 67 7.94 12.65 -12.14
CA THR A 67 7.34 12.54 -13.48
C THR A 67 6.76 11.15 -13.77
N ARG A 68 7.14 10.14 -13.00
CA ARG A 68 6.68 8.75 -13.18
C ARG A 68 5.34 8.52 -12.49
N ASP A 69 4.53 7.67 -13.11
CA ASP A 69 3.27 7.17 -12.58
C ASP A 69 3.00 5.79 -13.20
N ASN A 70 3.16 4.73 -12.40
CA ASN A 70 2.95 3.36 -12.86
C ASN A 70 1.49 2.88 -12.77
N ALA A 71 0.56 3.79 -12.51
CA ALA A 71 -0.86 3.45 -12.49
C ALA A 71 -1.43 3.15 -13.90
N GLY A 72 -0.60 3.27 -14.97
CA GLY A 72 -1.01 2.92 -16.34
C GLY A 72 -2.21 3.74 -16.85
N GLY A 73 -2.39 4.98 -16.39
CA GLY A 73 -3.55 5.82 -16.72
C GLY A 73 -4.77 5.57 -15.82
N VAL A 74 -4.71 4.60 -14.89
CA VAL A 74 -5.80 4.38 -13.92
C VAL A 74 -5.88 5.56 -12.95
N VAL A 75 -7.02 6.24 -12.95
CA VAL A 75 -7.29 7.33 -12.00
C VAL A 75 -7.59 6.74 -10.62
N ILE A 76 -6.85 7.18 -9.61
CA ILE A 76 -7.14 6.80 -8.22
C ILE A 76 -8.47 7.48 -7.82
N SER A 77 -9.50 6.67 -7.61
CA SER A 77 -10.79 7.13 -7.10
C SER A 77 -10.77 7.23 -5.58
N ASN A 78 -11.24 8.35 -5.02
CA ASN A 78 -11.39 8.49 -3.57
C ASN A 78 -12.31 7.41 -3.00
N ALA A 79 -13.38 7.04 -3.70
CA ALA A 79 -14.31 6.00 -3.28
C ALA A 79 -13.63 4.61 -3.26
N LYS A 80 -12.90 4.22 -4.34
CA LYS A 80 -12.15 2.95 -4.37
C LYS A 80 -11.07 2.91 -3.29
N ALA A 81 -10.32 3.98 -3.10
CA ALA A 81 -9.28 4.05 -2.07
C ALA A 81 -9.87 4.00 -0.64
N THR A 82 -11.05 4.57 -0.41
CA THR A 82 -11.76 4.45 0.88
C THR A 82 -12.14 3.00 1.17
N LEU A 83 -12.75 2.28 0.21
CA LEU A 83 -13.02 0.85 0.37
C LEU A 83 -11.71 0.05 0.52
N GLY A 84 -10.67 0.38 -0.25
CA GLY A 84 -9.34 -0.20 -0.14
C GLY A 84 -8.71 -0.01 1.25
N ARG A 85 -8.91 1.16 1.88
CA ARG A 85 -8.49 1.40 3.27
C ARG A 85 -9.21 0.47 4.24
N VAL A 86 -10.52 0.30 4.10
CA VAL A 86 -11.27 -0.66 4.95
C VAL A 86 -10.71 -2.06 4.77
N LEU A 87 -10.59 -2.54 3.52
CA LEU A 87 -10.03 -3.86 3.21
C LEU A 87 -8.61 -4.05 3.79
N PHE A 88 -7.75 -3.02 3.71
CA PHE A 88 -6.37 -3.08 4.16
C PHE A 88 -6.24 -3.30 5.68
N TYR A 89 -7.17 -2.76 6.45
CA TYR A 89 -7.17 -2.86 7.92
C TYR A 89 -8.08 -3.96 8.47
N ASP A 90 -8.94 -4.55 7.64
CA ASP A 90 -9.92 -5.53 8.10
C ASP A 90 -9.33 -6.95 8.23
N LYS A 91 -9.34 -7.45 9.46
CA LYS A 91 -8.91 -8.81 9.77
C LYS A 91 -9.83 -9.90 9.20
N ASN A 92 -11.05 -9.54 8.78
CA ASN A 92 -11.92 -10.48 8.06
C ASN A 92 -11.30 -11.02 6.77
N LEU A 93 -10.23 -10.38 6.25
CA LEU A 93 -9.50 -10.86 5.08
C LEU A 93 -8.59 -12.06 5.36
N SER A 94 -8.48 -12.53 6.61
CA SER A 94 -7.78 -13.79 6.94
C SER A 94 -8.77 -14.87 7.38
N ILE A 95 -8.32 -16.14 7.30
CA ILE A 95 -9.19 -17.30 7.55
C ILE A 95 -9.73 -17.36 8.98
N ASP A 96 -8.96 -16.86 9.94
CA ASP A 96 -9.25 -16.89 11.39
C ASP A 96 -9.52 -15.49 11.98
N ASN A 97 -9.63 -14.44 11.15
CA ASN A 97 -9.84 -13.06 11.53
C ASN A 97 -8.72 -12.47 12.43
N SER A 98 -7.51 -13.00 12.33
CA SER A 98 -6.38 -12.56 13.13
C SER A 98 -5.48 -11.55 12.42
N ILE A 99 -5.37 -11.64 11.09
CA ILE A 99 -4.41 -10.90 10.25
C ILE A 99 -5.15 -10.01 9.25
N ALA A 100 -4.63 -8.79 9.07
CA ALA A 100 -4.96 -7.87 8.00
C ALA A 100 -3.67 -7.42 7.29
N CYS A 101 -3.73 -6.74 6.15
CA CYS A 101 -2.55 -6.17 5.49
C CYS A 101 -1.77 -5.26 6.46
N ALA A 102 -2.50 -4.46 7.25
CA ALA A 102 -1.95 -3.58 8.28
C ALA A 102 -1.23 -4.32 9.44
N SER A 103 -1.41 -5.63 9.59
CA SER A 103 -0.68 -6.41 10.59
C SER A 103 0.81 -6.51 10.27
N CYS A 104 1.15 -6.52 8.97
CA CYS A 104 2.51 -6.61 8.43
C CYS A 104 3.00 -5.29 7.85
N HIS A 105 2.07 -4.40 7.45
CA HIS A 105 2.35 -3.08 6.87
C HIS A 105 1.80 -1.98 7.78
N LYS A 106 2.54 -1.67 8.85
CA LYS A 106 2.12 -0.77 9.92
C LYS A 106 2.42 0.68 9.57
N GLN A 107 1.41 1.56 9.58
CA GLN A 107 1.57 2.97 9.23
C GLN A 107 2.69 3.66 10.03
N GLN A 108 2.78 3.41 11.34
CA GLN A 108 3.79 4.00 12.22
C GLN A 108 5.24 3.65 11.85
N PHE A 109 5.45 2.68 10.95
CA PHE A 109 6.74 2.26 10.41
C PHE A 109 6.79 2.44 8.89
N ALA A 110 6.14 3.48 8.37
CA ALA A 110 6.04 3.77 6.94
C ALA A 110 5.47 2.58 6.13
N PHE A 111 4.48 1.89 6.70
CA PHE A 111 3.87 0.69 6.13
C PHE A 111 4.86 -0.47 5.92
N SER A 112 5.81 -0.63 6.85
CA SER A 112 6.67 -1.79 7.01
C SER A 112 6.36 -2.50 8.34
N ASP A 113 7.22 -3.44 8.76
CA ASP A 113 7.16 -4.10 10.06
C ASP A 113 8.51 -3.99 10.78
N THR A 114 8.51 -4.08 12.10
CA THR A 114 9.73 -4.18 12.93
C THR A 114 10.17 -5.61 13.17
N ALA A 115 9.32 -6.59 12.89
CA ALA A 115 9.67 -7.99 12.96
C ALA A 115 10.50 -8.43 11.75
N VAL A 116 11.47 -9.33 11.96
CA VAL A 116 12.22 -9.96 10.86
C VAL A 116 11.28 -10.67 9.91
N ALA A 117 10.38 -11.50 10.43
CA ALA A 117 9.26 -12.10 9.73
C ALA A 117 7.96 -11.73 10.42
N SER A 118 6.99 -11.26 9.69
CA SER A 118 5.67 -10.91 10.23
C SER A 118 4.87 -12.18 10.56
N LYS A 119 4.02 -12.09 11.58
CA LYS A 119 3.12 -13.19 11.96
C LYS A 119 2.00 -13.34 10.94
N GLY A 120 1.73 -14.57 10.56
CA GLY A 120 0.58 -14.97 9.77
C GLY A 120 -0.44 -15.77 10.58
N VAL A 121 -1.42 -16.35 9.88
CA VAL A 121 -2.49 -17.15 10.50
C VAL A 121 -1.95 -18.46 11.08
N GLN A 122 -2.56 -18.93 12.18
CA GLN A 122 -2.31 -20.24 12.78
C GLN A 122 -0.82 -20.52 13.06
N GLY A 123 -0.07 -19.49 13.47
CA GLY A 123 1.36 -19.60 13.78
C GLY A 123 2.29 -19.54 12.57
N GLY A 124 1.76 -19.30 11.37
CA GLY A 124 2.56 -19.04 10.17
C GLY A 124 3.37 -17.75 10.28
N THR A 125 4.35 -17.58 9.40
CA THR A 125 5.16 -16.37 9.27
C THR A 125 5.42 -16.07 7.81
N THR A 126 5.69 -14.80 7.49
CA THR A 126 6.12 -14.41 6.15
C THR A 126 7.49 -15.00 5.83
N ALA A 127 7.70 -15.38 4.56
CA ALA A 127 8.96 -15.94 4.10
C ALA A 127 10.06 -14.87 3.89
N ARG A 128 9.68 -13.61 3.84
CA ARG A 128 10.56 -12.44 3.67
C ARG A 128 10.05 -11.29 4.52
N HIS A 129 10.96 -10.37 4.88
CA HIS A 129 10.61 -9.16 5.61
C HIS A 129 9.61 -8.29 4.82
N SER A 130 8.66 -7.66 5.52
CA SER A 130 7.62 -6.82 4.91
C SER A 130 8.21 -5.53 4.34
N MET A 131 8.01 -5.30 3.04
CA MET A 131 8.47 -4.08 2.36
C MET A 131 7.61 -2.87 2.75
N ARG A 132 8.23 -1.68 2.78
CA ARG A 132 7.48 -0.42 2.88
C ARG A 132 6.61 -0.22 1.65
N LEU A 133 5.40 0.32 1.83
CA LEU A 133 4.44 0.54 0.74
C LEU A 133 4.38 1.99 0.25
N ILE A 134 5.20 2.89 0.78
CA ILE A 134 5.22 4.29 0.37
C ILE A 134 5.64 4.46 -1.08
N ASN A 135 5.07 5.45 -1.75
CA ASN A 135 5.41 5.88 -3.11
C ASN A 135 5.36 4.76 -4.17
N THR A 136 4.67 3.67 -3.88
CA THR A 136 4.52 2.51 -4.78
C THR A 136 4.03 2.91 -6.18
N ARG A 137 3.19 3.95 -6.27
CA ARG A 137 2.69 4.53 -7.52
C ARG A 137 3.79 5.07 -8.44
N PHE A 138 4.89 5.54 -7.87
CA PHE A 138 5.91 6.30 -8.59
C PHE A 138 7.16 5.47 -8.89
N ALA A 139 7.14 4.18 -8.55
CA ALA A 139 8.23 3.25 -8.86
C ALA A 139 8.45 3.11 -10.38
N THR A 140 9.71 2.94 -10.76
CA THR A 140 10.10 2.74 -12.16
C THR A 140 9.62 1.41 -12.71
N GLU A 141 9.73 0.37 -11.89
CA GLU A 141 9.35 -1.00 -12.22
C GLU A 141 7.97 -1.31 -11.65
N PRO A 142 6.95 -1.61 -12.47
CA PRO A 142 5.60 -1.91 -12.00
C PRO A 142 5.44 -3.35 -11.48
N ARG A 143 6.54 -4.11 -11.35
CA ARG A 143 6.52 -5.46 -10.78
C ARG A 143 6.74 -5.39 -9.27
N PHE A 144 6.10 -6.30 -8.52
CA PHE A 144 6.00 -6.20 -7.07
C PHE A 144 6.49 -7.47 -6.36
N PHE A 145 6.69 -7.38 -5.04
CA PHE A 145 7.43 -8.27 -4.16
C PHE A 145 8.96 -8.16 -4.33
N TRP A 146 9.70 -8.76 -3.40
CA TRP A 146 11.16 -8.81 -3.43
C TRP A 146 11.72 -9.51 -4.68
N ASP A 147 10.98 -10.46 -5.23
CA ASP A 147 11.31 -11.27 -6.40
C ASP A 147 10.54 -10.85 -7.66
N GLU A 148 9.83 -9.72 -7.60
CA GLU A 148 9.12 -9.14 -8.74
C GLU A 148 8.11 -10.08 -9.44
N ARG A 149 7.62 -11.09 -8.70
CA ARG A 149 6.72 -12.12 -9.26
C ARG A 149 5.31 -11.63 -9.62
N ALA A 150 4.85 -10.52 -9.03
CA ALA A 150 3.56 -9.93 -9.36
C ALA A 150 3.72 -8.87 -10.45
N ALA A 151 3.03 -9.04 -11.58
CA ALA A 151 3.15 -8.17 -12.75
C ALA A 151 2.51 -6.78 -12.55
N THR A 152 1.52 -6.66 -11.68
CA THR A 152 0.84 -5.39 -11.34
C THR A 152 0.57 -5.32 -9.85
N LEU A 153 0.28 -4.13 -9.35
CA LEU A 153 -0.11 -3.95 -7.95
C LEU A 153 -1.46 -4.62 -7.65
N GLU A 154 -2.40 -4.59 -8.59
CA GLU A 154 -3.69 -5.25 -8.45
C GLU A 154 -3.49 -6.75 -8.16
N ILE A 155 -2.73 -7.45 -9.00
CA ILE A 155 -2.44 -8.87 -8.80
C ILE A 155 -1.71 -9.10 -7.47
N GLN A 156 -0.77 -8.23 -7.12
CA GLN A 156 -0.01 -8.33 -5.87
C GLN A 156 -0.92 -8.35 -4.65
N THR A 157 -1.98 -7.50 -4.62
CA THR A 157 -2.78 -7.29 -3.39
C THR A 157 -3.53 -8.51 -2.91
N THR A 158 -3.93 -9.45 -3.79
CA THR A 158 -4.63 -10.67 -3.40
C THR A 158 -3.72 -11.88 -3.21
N MET A 159 -2.44 -11.80 -3.58
CA MET A 159 -1.49 -12.91 -3.38
C MET A 159 -1.22 -13.23 -1.90
N PRO A 160 -0.99 -12.25 -0.98
CA PRO A 160 -0.85 -12.55 0.45
C PRO A 160 -2.12 -13.13 1.08
N ILE A 161 -3.30 -12.75 0.57
CA ILE A 161 -4.59 -13.33 1.02
C ILE A 161 -4.63 -14.83 0.72
N GLN A 162 -4.10 -15.23 -0.42
CA GLN A 162 -4.04 -16.61 -0.90
C GLN A 162 -2.78 -17.36 -0.41
N ASP A 163 -1.83 -16.66 0.25
CA ASP A 163 -0.68 -17.35 0.83
C ASP A 163 -1.09 -18.18 2.04
N HIS A 164 -0.61 -19.43 2.08
CA HIS A 164 -0.98 -20.40 3.11
C HIS A 164 -0.56 -19.96 4.50
N ALA A 165 0.63 -19.39 4.64
CA ALA A 165 1.18 -18.98 5.93
C ALA A 165 0.75 -17.58 6.34
N GLU A 166 0.48 -16.67 5.38
CA GLU A 166 0.18 -15.26 5.68
C GLU A 166 -1.30 -15.06 6.07
N MET A 167 -2.26 -15.17 5.13
CA MET A 167 -3.69 -14.92 5.41
C MET A 167 -4.58 -16.15 5.17
N GLY A 168 -4.07 -17.19 4.52
CA GLY A 168 -4.54 -18.56 4.57
C GLY A 168 -5.65 -19.00 3.60
N PHE A 169 -6.19 -18.14 2.73
CA PHE A 169 -7.19 -18.53 1.72
C PHE A 169 -6.55 -19.24 0.52
N SER A 170 -5.70 -20.23 0.79
CA SER A 170 -4.87 -20.89 -0.22
C SER A 170 -5.59 -21.95 -1.06
N GLY A 171 -6.75 -22.44 -0.63
CA GLY A 171 -7.42 -23.59 -1.26
C GLY A 171 -6.66 -24.90 -1.14
N GLN A 172 -5.62 -24.98 -0.32
CA GLN A 172 -4.74 -26.14 -0.17
C GLN A 172 -4.78 -26.69 1.25
N SER A 173 -4.47 -27.97 1.40
CA SER A 173 -4.36 -28.66 2.72
C SER A 173 -5.56 -28.40 3.64
N GLY A 174 -6.78 -28.44 3.08
CA GLY A 174 -8.02 -28.24 3.82
C GLY A 174 -8.39 -26.78 4.13
N ARG A 175 -7.59 -25.80 3.72
CA ARG A 175 -7.92 -24.38 3.88
C ARG A 175 -8.89 -23.88 2.80
N PRO A 176 -9.78 -22.93 3.12
CA PRO A 176 -10.68 -22.34 2.13
C PRO A 176 -9.88 -21.60 1.04
N ALA A 177 -10.49 -21.51 -0.14
CA ALA A 177 -9.95 -20.73 -1.26
C ALA A 177 -10.46 -19.27 -1.22
N LEU A 178 -9.91 -18.41 -2.08
CA LEU A 178 -10.31 -17.00 -2.21
C LEU A 178 -11.83 -16.83 -2.42
N ALA A 179 -12.48 -17.72 -3.16
CA ALA A 179 -13.94 -17.68 -3.37
C ALA A 179 -14.73 -17.72 -2.05
N ASN A 180 -14.24 -18.41 -1.03
CA ASN A 180 -14.85 -18.44 0.29
C ASN A 180 -14.72 -17.08 1.01
N LEU A 181 -13.60 -16.35 0.82
CA LEU A 181 -13.47 -14.99 1.29
C LEU A 181 -14.49 -14.07 0.62
N LEU A 182 -14.63 -14.14 -0.71
CA LEU A 182 -15.60 -13.29 -1.43
C LEU A 182 -17.01 -13.50 -0.88
N THR A 183 -17.42 -14.75 -0.66
CA THR A 183 -18.70 -15.08 -0.04
C THR A 183 -18.82 -14.56 1.39
N LYS A 184 -17.75 -14.67 2.19
CA LYS A 184 -17.68 -14.16 3.56
C LYS A 184 -17.91 -12.64 3.59
N LEU A 185 -17.20 -11.88 2.76
CA LEU A 185 -17.33 -10.43 2.70
C LEU A 185 -18.72 -10.01 2.20
N GLN A 186 -19.29 -10.74 1.23
CA GLN A 186 -20.66 -10.52 0.73
C GLN A 186 -21.71 -10.64 1.85
N GLY A 187 -21.46 -11.38 2.90
CA GLY A 187 -22.33 -11.53 4.07
C GLY A 187 -22.22 -10.37 5.10
N ILE A 188 -21.35 -9.42 4.90
CA ILE A 188 -21.09 -8.34 5.87
C ILE A 188 -21.76 -7.04 5.41
N ASN A 189 -22.65 -6.48 6.21
CA ASN A 189 -23.49 -5.34 5.83
C ASN A 189 -22.69 -4.10 5.41
N TYR A 190 -21.64 -3.71 6.14
CA TYR A 190 -20.84 -2.55 5.73
C TYR A 190 -20.11 -2.75 4.41
N TYR A 191 -19.75 -3.99 4.02
CA TYR A 191 -19.23 -4.26 2.68
C TYR A 191 -20.30 -4.11 1.62
N ASN A 192 -21.52 -4.60 1.86
CA ASN A 192 -22.63 -4.40 0.93
C ASN A 192 -22.89 -2.90 0.65
N GLU A 193 -22.88 -2.08 1.71
CA GLU A 193 -23.02 -0.62 1.55
C GLU A 193 -21.82 0.01 0.83
N LEU A 194 -20.60 -0.37 1.19
CA LEU A 194 -19.37 0.14 0.56
C LEU A 194 -19.26 -0.26 -0.92
N PHE A 195 -19.51 -1.54 -1.26
CA PHE A 195 -19.48 -1.97 -2.67
C PHE A 195 -20.58 -1.28 -3.50
N LYS A 196 -21.79 -1.16 -2.94
CA LYS A 196 -22.87 -0.40 -3.58
C LYS A 196 -22.50 1.06 -3.80
N PHE A 197 -21.87 1.70 -2.82
CA PHE A 197 -21.38 3.08 -2.92
C PHE A 197 -20.33 3.24 -4.03
N VAL A 198 -19.37 2.30 -4.13
CA VAL A 198 -18.24 2.39 -5.08
C VAL A 198 -18.63 1.96 -6.50
N TYR A 199 -19.45 0.90 -6.62
CA TYR A 199 -19.74 0.23 -7.90
C TYR A 199 -21.21 0.27 -8.34
N GLY A 200 -22.12 0.75 -7.49
CA GLY A 200 -23.56 0.77 -7.76
C GLY A 200 -24.29 -0.53 -7.42
N ASP A 201 -23.57 -1.60 -7.13
CA ASP A 201 -24.11 -2.91 -6.71
C ASP A 201 -23.28 -3.52 -5.58
N ILE A 202 -23.81 -4.56 -4.92
CA ILE A 202 -23.21 -5.17 -3.74
C ILE A 202 -22.20 -6.29 -4.08
N SER A 203 -21.93 -6.60 -5.34
CA SER A 203 -21.14 -7.76 -5.73
C SER A 203 -19.68 -7.64 -5.29
N VAL A 204 -19.19 -8.63 -4.57
CA VAL A 204 -17.79 -8.73 -4.15
C VAL A 204 -17.06 -9.66 -5.11
N THR A 205 -16.06 -9.15 -5.82
CA THR A 205 -15.23 -9.93 -6.75
C THR A 205 -13.75 -9.70 -6.49
N GLU A 206 -12.89 -10.65 -6.90
CA GLU A 206 -11.43 -10.50 -6.77
C GLU A 206 -10.94 -9.22 -7.46
N ALA A 207 -11.38 -8.95 -8.69
CA ALA A 207 -10.99 -7.76 -9.44
C ALA A 207 -11.33 -6.46 -8.67
N ARG A 208 -12.52 -6.39 -8.05
CA ARG A 208 -12.91 -5.23 -7.24
C ARG A 208 -12.08 -5.08 -5.96
N LEU A 209 -11.72 -6.20 -5.30
CA LEU A 209 -10.79 -6.17 -4.16
C LEU A 209 -9.43 -5.64 -4.61
N GLN A 210 -8.89 -6.17 -5.70
CA GLN A 210 -7.62 -5.75 -6.29
C GLN A 210 -7.60 -4.26 -6.63
N GLU A 211 -8.61 -3.77 -7.33
CA GLU A 211 -8.74 -2.35 -7.69
C GLU A 211 -8.77 -1.43 -6.46
N CYS A 212 -9.53 -1.82 -5.42
CA CYS A 212 -9.67 -1.00 -4.22
C CYS A 212 -8.40 -0.99 -3.39
N LEU A 213 -7.82 -2.16 -3.13
CA LEU A 213 -6.56 -2.29 -2.39
C LEU A 213 -5.42 -1.57 -3.11
N ALA A 214 -5.29 -1.76 -4.43
CA ALA A 214 -4.27 -1.09 -5.22
C ALA A 214 -4.47 0.44 -5.23
N SER A 215 -5.72 0.93 -5.29
CA SER A 215 -6.03 2.36 -5.19
C SER A 215 -5.60 2.95 -3.84
N PHE A 216 -5.84 2.23 -2.74
CA PHE A 216 -5.39 2.65 -1.41
C PHE A 216 -3.86 2.65 -1.31
N VAL A 217 -3.18 1.57 -1.69
CA VAL A 217 -1.71 1.46 -1.63
C VAL A 217 -1.05 2.54 -2.49
N ARG A 218 -1.52 2.78 -3.72
CA ARG A 218 -1.01 3.86 -4.59
C ARG A 218 -1.23 5.25 -4.00
N SER A 219 -2.19 5.43 -3.12
CA SER A 219 -2.43 6.72 -2.46
C SER A 219 -1.42 7.05 -1.37
N ILE A 220 -0.69 6.06 -0.85
CA ILE A 220 0.29 6.24 0.21
C ILE A 220 1.54 6.90 -0.38
N GLN A 221 1.74 8.19 -0.06
CA GLN A 221 2.86 8.94 -0.59
C GLN A 221 3.58 9.76 0.49
N SER A 222 4.89 9.91 0.33
CA SER A 222 5.79 10.64 1.22
C SER A 222 6.68 11.55 0.39
N PHE A 223 6.36 12.86 0.40
CA PHE A 223 7.07 13.92 -0.35
C PHE A 223 7.30 15.17 0.49
N ASP A 224 7.38 15.01 1.80
CA ASP A 224 7.56 16.10 2.77
C ASP A 224 8.87 15.97 3.57
N SER A 225 9.86 15.29 2.99
CA SER A 225 11.17 15.08 3.57
C SER A 225 12.09 16.30 3.39
N LYS A 226 13.20 16.32 4.13
CA LYS A 226 14.26 17.33 3.95
C LYS A 226 14.83 17.31 2.53
N TYR A 227 14.94 16.12 1.92
CA TYR A 227 15.33 15.94 0.52
C TYR A 227 14.34 16.65 -0.41
N ASP A 228 13.05 16.47 -0.22
CA ASP A 228 12.03 17.07 -1.08
C ASP A 228 12.08 18.60 -1.06
N ALA A 229 12.26 19.18 0.13
CA ALA A 229 12.43 20.62 0.28
C ALA A 229 13.69 21.15 -0.45
N GLY A 230 14.81 20.42 -0.37
CA GLY A 230 16.04 20.75 -1.08
C GLY A 230 15.91 20.59 -2.59
N ARG A 231 15.32 19.49 -3.04
CA ARG A 231 15.15 19.20 -4.46
C ARG A 231 14.21 20.19 -5.17
N ALA A 232 13.22 20.70 -4.46
CA ALA A 232 12.27 21.68 -5.00
C ALA A 232 12.95 23.00 -5.46
N VAL A 233 14.08 23.35 -4.87
CA VAL A 233 14.81 24.58 -5.18
C VAL A 233 16.14 24.34 -5.91
N ALA A 234 16.60 23.09 -5.97
CA ALA A 234 17.81 22.72 -6.70
C ALA A 234 17.48 22.39 -8.18
N PRO A 235 18.38 22.66 -9.12
CA PRO A 235 18.11 22.42 -10.55
C PRO A 235 17.98 20.93 -10.88
N ASN A 236 18.68 20.07 -10.17
CA ASN A 236 18.64 18.59 -10.37
C ASN A 236 19.19 17.87 -9.15
N ASP A 237 19.18 16.54 -9.17
CA ASP A 237 19.63 15.69 -8.07
C ASP A 237 21.15 15.71 -7.87
N ASN A 238 21.96 16.08 -8.86
CA ASN A 238 23.40 16.13 -8.74
C ASN A 238 23.90 17.45 -8.10
N ALA A 239 23.13 18.54 -8.19
CA ALA A 239 23.50 19.82 -7.58
C ALA A 239 23.46 19.73 -6.04
N PRO A 240 24.34 20.45 -5.32
CA PRO A 240 24.22 20.58 -3.88
C PRO A 240 22.86 21.17 -3.47
N PHE A 241 22.28 20.66 -2.39
CA PHE A 241 21.01 21.19 -1.88
C PHE A 241 21.30 22.25 -0.81
N PRO A 242 20.71 23.46 -0.92
CA PRO A 242 21.04 24.56 -0.02
C PRO A 242 20.60 24.36 1.43
N ASN A 243 19.62 23.49 1.65
CA ASN A 243 19.11 23.14 2.98
C ASN A 243 19.85 21.95 3.61
N PHE A 244 20.81 21.33 2.88
CA PHE A 244 21.62 20.24 3.39
C PHE A 244 22.87 20.73 4.10
N THR A 245 23.30 20.02 5.13
CA THR A 245 24.63 20.21 5.71
C THR A 245 25.72 19.78 4.72
N PRO A 246 26.98 20.20 4.91
CA PRO A 246 28.09 19.68 4.11
C PRO A 246 28.17 18.16 4.10
N GLU A 247 27.95 17.50 5.25
CA GLU A 247 27.96 16.03 5.37
C GLU A 247 26.83 15.38 4.57
N GLU A 248 25.61 15.93 4.63
CA GLU A 248 24.46 15.41 3.85
C GLU A 248 24.68 15.57 2.34
N ASN A 249 25.23 16.70 1.90
CA ASN A 249 25.60 16.92 0.50
C ASN A 249 26.73 15.97 0.06
N GLN A 250 27.74 15.72 0.92
CA GLN A 250 28.78 14.74 0.67
C GLN A 250 28.17 13.33 0.53
N GLY A 251 27.27 12.96 1.43
CA GLY A 251 26.57 11.66 1.36
C GLY A 251 25.75 11.52 0.09
N LYS A 252 25.05 12.58 -0.33
CA LYS A 252 24.30 12.61 -1.58
C LYS A 252 25.23 12.43 -2.79
N GLN A 253 26.38 13.10 -2.81
CA GLN A 253 27.37 12.96 -3.87
C GLN A 253 27.95 11.54 -3.92
N LEU A 254 28.31 10.94 -2.76
CA LEU A 254 28.74 9.55 -2.68
C LEU A 254 27.68 8.59 -3.20
N PHE A 255 26.44 8.80 -2.83
CA PHE A 255 25.31 7.97 -3.25
C PHE A 255 25.10 7.98 -4.78
N THR A 256 25.19 9.17 -5.40
CA THR A 256 24.88 9.36 -6.82
C THR A 256 26.05 9.06 -7.74
N ALA A 257 27.27 9.35 -7.32
CA ALA A 257 28.46 9.16 -8.14
C ALA A 257 28.82 7.66 -8.26
N PRO A 258 29.13 7.16 -9.46
CA PRO A 258 29.62 5.80 -9.64
C PRO A 258 31.02 5.62 -9.00
N PRO A 259 31.33 4.43 -8.48
CA PRO A 259 32.68 4.12 -8.02
C PRO A 259 33.63 3.91 -9.21
N VAL A 260 34.90 4.18 -8.99
CA VAL A 260 36.00 3.81 -9.91
C VAL A 260 36.76 2.65 -9.25
N PHE A 261 36.87 1.53 -9.96
CA PHE A 261 37.52 0.32 -9.47
C PHE A 261 38.85 0.04 -10.14
N ASP A 262 39.78 -0.54 -9.41
CA ASP A 262 40.96 -1.20 -9.99
C ASP A 262 40.60 -2.55 -10.62
N ALA A 263 41.60 -3.24 -11.21
CA ALA A 263 41.41 -4.52 -11.87
C ALA A 263 40.91 -5.65 -10.93
N THR A 264 41.02 -5.50 -9.64
CA THR A 264 40.67 -6.50 -8.62
C THR A 264 39.42 -6.16 -7.81
N GLY A 265 38.68 -5.10 -8.22
CA GLY A 265 37.39 -4.74 -7.61
C GLY A 265 37.48 -3.84 -6.38
N ASN A 266 38.67 -3.27 -6.09
CA ASN A 266 38.83 -2.26 -5.06
C ASN A 266 38.52 -0.87 -5.60
N ARG A 267 37.74 -0.10 -4.84
CA ARG A 267 37.45 1.30 -5.17
C ARG A 267 38.73 2.14 -4.97
N ILE A 268 39.12 2.82 -6.04
CA ILE A 268 40.27 3.75 -6.06
C ILE A 268 39.84 5.21 -6.22
N GLY A 269 38.51 5.47 -6.33
CA GLY A 269 37.94 6.82 -6.47
C GLY A 269 36.43 6.77 -6.74
N GLY A 270 35.84 7.93 -7.03
CA GLY A 270 34.40 8.05 -7.27
C GLY A 270 33.55 7.93 -6.01
N GLY A 271 32.28 7.60 -6.18
CA GLY A 271 31.30 7.45 -5.13
C GLY A 271 31.04 6.00 -4.69
N ALA A 272 29.82 5.77 -4.22
CA ALA A 272 29.31 4.46 -3.79
C ALA A 272 28.50 3.74 -4.87
N GLY A 273 27.97 4.47 -5.87
CA GLY A 273 27.18 3.92 -6.96
C GLY A 273 25.78 3.44 -6.59
N CYS A 274 25.26 3.81 -5.42
CA CYS A 274 23.93 3.35 -4.92
C CYS A 274 22.81 3.70 -5.91
N ALA A 275 22.89 4.86 -6.58
CA ALA A 275 21.94 5.30 -7.61
C ALA A 275 21.87 4.36 -8.82
N GLY A 276 22.85 3.47 -9.01
CA GLY A 276 22.84 2.43 -10.04
C GLY A 276 21.74 1.37 -9.83
N CYS A 277 21.23 1.22 -8.59
CA CYS A 277 20.11 0.34 -8.25
C CYS A 277 18.96 1.11 -7.62
N HIS A 278 19.21 2.24 -6.94
CA HIS A 278 18.22 3.07 -6.27
C HIS A 278 18.19 4.46 -6.92
N ALA A 279 17.50 4.58 -8.07
CA ALA A 279 17.50 5.79 -8.87
C ALA A 279 16.65 6.89 -8.23
N ALA A 280 17.23 8.12 -8.16
CA ALA A 280 16.48 9.31 -7.80
C ALA A 280 15.37 9.61 -8.84
N PRO A 281 14.29 10.30 -8.47
CA PRO A 281 14.00 10.92 -7.17
C PRO A 281 13.31 9.98 -6.17
N GLU A 282 12.89 8.78 -6.58
CA GLU A 282 12.21 7.81 -5.73
C GLU A 282 13.17 6.87 -5.00
N PHE A 283 14.42 6.84 -5.41
CA PHE A 283 15.45 5.96 -4.85
C PHE A 283 15.02 4.49 -4.85
N ASP A 284 14.30 4.10 -5.88
CA ASP A 284 13.81 2.75 -6.08
C ASP A 284 14.51 2.06 -7.27
N ILE A 285 14.05 0.88 -7.61
CA ILE A 285 14.70 -0.02 -8.57
C ILE A 285 15.02 0.66 -9.91
N VAL A 286 16.24 0.40 -10.38
CA VAL A 286 16.60 0.47 -11.80
C VAL A 286 16.24 -0.89 -12.41
N PRO A 287 15.37 -0.96 -13.41
CA PRO A 287 14.93 -2.22 -14.02
C PRO A 287 16.09 -3.12 -14.46
N VAL A 288 15.86 -4.44 -14.43
CA VAL A 288 16.86 -5.46 -14.78
C VAL A 288 18.04 -5.50 -13.78
N SER A 289 17.75 -5.33 -12.49
CA SER A 289 18.74 -5.55 -11.43
C SER A 289 18.86 -7.04 -11.08
N GLY A 290 20.04 -7.46 -10.66
CA GLY A 290 20.27 -8.73 -9.99
C GLY A 290 20.06 -8.63 -8.48
N ASN A 291 20.32 -9.71 -7.74
CA ASN A 291 20.28 -9.66 -6.28
C ASN A 291 21.50 -8.90 -5.72
N ASN A 292 21.36 -8.44 -4.48
CA ASN A 292 22.39 -7.64 -3.81
C ASN A 292 23.44 -8.46 -3.05
N GLY A 293 23.50 -9.78 -3.23
CA GLY A 293 24.42 -10.67 -2.52
C GLY A 293 23.90 -11.23 -1.20
N ILE A 294 22.80 -10.68 -0.63
CA ILE A 294 22.10 -11.33 0.48
C ILE A 294 21.16 -12.37 -0.14
N ILE A 295 21.45 -13.63 0.07
CA ILE A 295 20.72 -14.77 -0.52
C ILE A 295 20.20 -15.75 0.53
N GLY A 296 20.19 -15.38 1.80
CA GLY A 296 19.63 -16.20 2.87
C GLY A 296 18.10 -16.26 2.83
N ARG A 297 17.54 -17.18 3.61
CA ARG A 297 16.10 -17.31 3.87
C ARG A 297 15.80 -17.09 5.35
N ILE A 298 14.63 -16.50 5.66
CA ILE A 298 14.20 -16.32 7.06
C ILE A 298 13.80 -17.65 7.66
N SER A 299 12.98 -18.41 6.97
CA SER A 299 12.56 -19.74 7.44
C SER A 299 13.71 -20.71 7.25
N GLY A 300 14.21 -21.29 8.33
CA GLY A 300 15.35 -22.22 8.38
C GLY A 300 15.21 -23.51 7.56
N THR A 301 14.52 -23.48 6.44
CA THR A 301 14.35 -24.58 5.48
C THR A 301 15.63 -24.91 4.71
N GLY A 302 16.74 -24.19 4.98
CA GLY A 302 17.99 -24.35 4.24
C GLY A 302 17.91 -23.78 2.81
N GLY A 303 19.05 -23.69 2.13
CA GLY A 303 19.13 -23.23 0.74
C GLY A 303 19.25 -21.72 0.62
N ILE A 304 19.36 -21.26 -0.63
CA ILE A 304 19.55 -19.87 -0.99
C ILE A 304 18.34 -19.33 -1.78
N ASP A 305 18.16 -18.02 -1.70
CA ASP A 305 17.13 -17.28 -2.46
C ASP A 305 17.83 -16.25 -3.36
N ILE A 306 18.10 -16.64 -4.60
CA ILE A 306 18.76 -15.79 -5.59
C ILE A 306 17.76 -14.97 -6.42
N THR A 307 16.46 -15.10 -6.14
CA THR A 307 15.38 -14.46 -6.90
C THR A 307 15.08 -13.03 -6.45
N VAL A 308 15.66 -12.60 -5.34
CA VAL A 308 15.41 -11.28 -4.72
C VAL A 308 16.16 -10.21 -5.49
N THR A 309 15.51 -9.62 -6.47
CA THR A 309 16.08 -8.65 -7.41
C THR A 309 15.60 -7.22 -7.16
N ARG A 310 14.47 -7.06 -6.44
CA ARG A 310 13.88 -5.75 -6.17
C ARG A 310 14.74 -4.89 -5.25
N ALA A 311 15.17 -3.72 -5.74
CA ALA A 311 15.70 -2.63 -4.91
C ALA A 311 14.53 -1.73 -4.49
N PRO A 312 14.04 -1.83 -3.23
CA PRO A 312 12.89 -1.04 -2.77
C PRO A 312 13.27 0.43 -2.63
N SER A 313 12.27 1.32 -2.61
CA SER A 313 12.49 2.73 -2.31
C SER A 313 13.24 2.92 -0.98
N LEU A 314 14.22 3.80 -0.98
CA LEU A 314 14.97 4.18 0.21
C LEU A 314 14.32 5.34 0.98
N ARG A 315 13.17 5.82 0.54
CA ARG A 315 12.41 6.81 1.30
C ARG A 315 11.90 6.18 2.59
N ASP A 316 11.89 6.96 3.66
CA ASP A 316 11.44 6.53 4.99
C ASP A 316 12.10 5.22 5.49
N LEU A 317 13.39 5.01 5.22
CA LEU A 317 14.18 3.95 5.86
C LEU A 317 14.20 4.12 7.38
N VAL A 318 14.21 5.37 7.82
CA VAL A 318 14.10 5.80 9.21
C VAL A 318 12.95 6.80 9.33
N ASN A 319 12.40 6.95 10.52
CA ASN A 319 11.46 8.02 10.84
C ASN A 319 12.21 9.35 11.08
N SER A 320 11.47 10.43 11.31
CA SER A 320 12.03 11.77 11.55
C SER A 320 12.91 11.85 12.81
N ALA A 321 12.80 10.89 13.74
CA ALA A 321 13.68 10.76 14.91
C ALA A 321 14.95 9.94 14.60
N GLY A 322 15.16 9.49 13.37
CA GLY A 322 16.30 8.68 12.94
C GLY A 322 16.23 7.21 13.34
N GLN A 323 15.09 6.75 13.87
CA GLN A 323 14.90 5.33 14.22
C GLN A 323 14.53 4.53 12.97
N PRO A 324 15.10 3.32 12.77
CA PRO A 324 14.74 2.46 11.65
C PRO A 324 13.24 2.10 11.65
N ASN A 325 12.63 2.13 10.49
CA ASN A 325 11.25 1.69 10.28
C ASN A 325 11.12 0.17 10.11
N GLY A 326 12.10 -0.56 10.54
CA GLY A 326 12.21 -2.01 10.51
C GLY A 326 13.64 -2.43 10.18
N PRO A 327 13.94 -3.72 10.30
CA PRO A 327 15.20 -4.25 9.82
C PRO A 327 15.25 -4.15 8.28
N PHE A 328 16.47 -4.17 7.75
CA PHE A 328 16.70 -4.02 6.32
C PHE A 328 16.92 -5.39 5.65
N MET A 329 16.79 -5.39 4.32
CA MET A 329 16.87 -6.53 3.40
C MET A 329 15.68 -7.49 3.55
N HIS A 330 15.52 -8.36 2.57
CA HIS A 330 14.43 -9.34 2.56
C HIS A 330 14.51 -10.36 3.70
N THR A 331 15.70 -10.56 4.23
CA THR A 331 15.94 -11.43 5.39
C THR A 331 15.73 -10.73 6.73
N GLY A 332 15.60 -9.40 6.74
CA GLY A 332 15.48 -8.63 7.97
C GLY A 332 16.68 -8.76 8.92
N ASN A 333 17.86 -9.11 8.43
CA ASN A 333 19.03 -9.41 9.25
C ASN A 333 19.92 -8.20 9.55
N LEU A 334 19.66 -7.04 8.96
CA LEU A 334 20.42 -5.81 9.17
C LEU A 334 19.55 -4.78 9.91
N GLY A 335 19.92 -4.49 11.16
CA GLY A 335 19.10 -3.68 12.07
C GLY A 335 19.37 -2.17 12.01
N THR A 336 20.43 -1.71 11.34
CA THR A 336 20.83 -0.29 11.29
C THR A 336 21.20 0.13 9.87
N LEU A 337 21.15 1.45 9.58
CA LEU A 337 21.63 2.00 8.31
C LEU A 337 23.11 1.70 8.09
N GLN A 338 23.92 1.78 9.15
CA GLN A 338 25.34 1.48 9.09
C GLN A 338 25.60 0.03 8.68
N ASN A 339 24.81 -0.92 9.22
CA ASN A 339 24.90 -2.33 8.80
C ASN A 339 24.54 -2.49 7.32
N ALA A 340 23.49 -1.81 6.85
CA ALA A 340 23.06 -1.87 5.45
C ALA A 340 24.12 -1.24 4.50
N ILE A 341 24.68 -0.08 4.85
CA ILE A 341 25.78 0.55 4.11
C ILE A 341 27.04 -0.35 4.16
N GLY A 342 27.35 -0.92 5.32
CA GLY A 342 28.49 -1.84 5.52
C GLY A 342 28.41 -3.10 4.66
N HIS A 343 27.19 -3.62 4.43
CA HIS A 343 27.00 -4.74 3.50
C HIS A 343 27.52 -4.39 2.09
N TYR A 344 27.18 -3.22 1.57
CA TYR A 344 27.62 -2.78 0.26
C TYR A 344 29.09 -2.37 0.23
N ASN A 345 29.69 -2.07 1.37
CA ASN A 345 31.13 -1.77 1.43
C ASN A 345 32.01 -2.96 1.00
N THR A 346 31.55 -4.18 1.26
CA THR A 346 32.23 -5.42 0.92
C THR A 346 31.24 -6.47 0.46
N ILE A 347 31.24 -6.81 -0.83
CA ILE A 347 30.41 -7.86 -1.40
C ILE A 347 31.24 -9.15 -1.51
N ASN A 348 30.83 -10.16 -0.79
CA ASN A 348 31.42 -11.50 -0.90
C ASN A 348 30.65 -12.30 -1.95
N LEU A 349 31.41 -12.93 -2.87
CA LEU A 349 30.83 -13.82 -3.88
C LEU A 349 30.44 -15.14 -3.20
N ALA A 350 29.14 -15.32 -2.95
CA ALA A 350 28.63 -16.54 -2.31
C ALA A 350 28.55 -17.69 -3.32
N PRO A 351 29.00 -18.91 -2.97
CA PRO A 351 28.82 -20.09 -3.81
C PRO A 351 27.35 -20.30 -4.17
N GLY A 352 27.08 -20.59 -5.44
CA GLY A 352 25.72 -20.80 -5.97
C GLY A 352 24.92 -19.52 -6.26
N ASN A 353 25.41 -18.33 -5.94
CA ASN A 353 24.77 -17.09 -6.36
C ASN A 353 25.07 -16.76 -7.81
N THR A 354 24.24 -17.28 -8.72
CA THR A 354 24.35 -17.05 -10.17
C THR A 354 23.64 -15.77 -10.63
N ASN A 355 22.97 -15.03 -9.72
CA ASN A 355 22.16 -13.87 -10.04
C ASN A 355 22.59 -12.60 -9.28
N LEU A 356 23.84 -12.52 -8.84
CA LEU A 356 24.39 -11.30 -8.25
C LEU A 356 24.41 -10.19 -9.29
N ASP A 357 23.94 -8.99 -8.92
CA ASP A 357 23.94 -7.83 -9.81
C ASP A 357 25.35 -7.55 -10.35
N PRO A 358 25.52 -7.41 -11.67
CA PRO A 358 26.83 -7.15 -12.28
C PRO A 358 27.52 -5.89 -11.75
N LYS A 359 26.75 -4.87 -11.31
CA LYS A 359 27.30 -3.63 -10.71
C LYS A 359 28.03 -3.89 -9.37
N LEU A 360 27.69 -4.98 -8.69
CA LEU A 360 28.32 -5.40 -7.43
C LEU A 360 29.49 -6.38 -7.68
N ARG A 361 29.81 -6.66 -8.95
CA ARG A 361 30.85 -7.59 -9.37
C ARG A 361 31.80 -6.96 -10.39
N PRO A 362 32.46 -5.83 -10.07
CA PRO A 362 33.40 -5.19 -10.99
C PRO A 362 34.53 -6.13 -11.35
N ASN A 363 34.83 -6.25 -12.68
CA ASN A 363 35.88 -7.09 -13.22
C ASN A 363 35.82 -8.58 -12.80
N GLY A 364 34.63 -9.06 -12.38
CA GLY A 364 34.43 -10.43 -11.91
C GLY A 364 34.69 -10.64 -10.41
N PHE A 365 35.18 -9.64 -9.70
CA PHE A 365 35.41 -9.65 -8.26
C PHE A 365 34.23 -9.04 -7.49
N GLY A 366 33.97 -9.49 -6.26
CA GLY A 366 33.03 -8.79 -5.38
C GLY A 366 33.56 -7.39 -5.07
N GLN A 367 32.71 -6.36 -5.16
CA GLN A 367 33.16 -4.98 -4.93
C GLN A 367 33.69 -4.77 -3.51
N GLN A 368 34.74 -3.96 -3.42
CA GLN A 368 35.34 -3.49 -2.18
C GLN A 368 35.40 -1.96 -2.23
N LEU A 369 34.46 -1.30 -1.52
CA LEU A 369 34.35 0.16 -1.58
C LEU A 369 35.31 0.89 -0.64
N HIS A 370 35.81 0.20 0.37
CA HIS A 370 36.78 0.73 1.34
C HIS A 370 36.36 2.06 1.96
N PHE A 371 35.07 2.17 2.32
CA PHE A 371 34.55 3.39 2.93
C PHE A 371 35.27 3.72 4.24
N THR A 372 35.68 4.97 4.36
CA THR A 372 36.08 5.55 5.64
C THR A 372 34.85 5.69 6.55
N GLY A 373 35.08 5.81 7.87
CA GLY A 373 33.99 6.10 8.81
C GLY A 373 33.23 7.39 8.48
N ALA A 374 33.95 8.42 7.97
CA ALA A 374 33.34 9.68 7.53
C ALA A 374 32.40 9.49 6.32
N GLU A 375 32.81 8.70 5.32
CA GLU A 375 31.97 8.41 4.16
C GLU A 375 30.72 7.60 4.54
N MET A 376 30.85 6.62 5.44
CA MET A 376 29.69 5.86 5.95
C MET A 376 28.71 6.77 6.71
N ASN A 377 29.22 7.69 7.53
CA ASN A 377 28.40 8.66 8.25
C ASN A 377 27.70 9.63 7.28
N ALA A 378 28.40 10.13 6.28
CA ALA A 378 27.83 11.01 5.26
C ALA A 378 26.71 10.30 4.46
N LEU A 379 26.92 9.06 4.03
CA LEU A 379 25.87 8.25 3.38
C LEU A 379 24.65 8.06 4.30
N ALA A 380 24.86 7.75 5.56
CA ALA A 380 23.79 7.61 6.53
C ALA A 380 23.06 8.95 6.80
N ALA A 381 23.81 10.07 6.86
CA ALA A 381 23.23 11.42 6.98
C ALA A 381 22.34 11.75 5.78
N PHE A 382 22.79 11.48 4.56
CA PHE A 382 21.98 11.65 3.37
C PHE A 382 20.72 10.77 3.41
N LEU A 383 20.82 9.47 3.69
CA LEU A 383 19.67 8.56 3.74
C LEU A 383 18.61 9.01 4.76
N ARG A 384 19.03 9.61 5.88
CA ARG A 384 18.10 10.20 6.86
C ARG A 384 17.33 11.40 6.31
N THR A 385 17.86 12.13 5.33
CA THR A 385 17.12 13.25 4.70
C THR A 385 15.92 12.82 3.88
N LEU A 386 15.80 11.51 3.57
CA LEU A 386 14.69 10.93 2.82
C LEU A 386 13.47 10.59 3.70
N ALA A 387 13.53 10.84 5.01
CA ALA A 387 12.45 10.63 5.95
C ALA A 387 11.40 11.74 5.84
N GLY A 388 10.16 11.36 5.57
CA GLY A 388 8.99 12.25 5.64
C GLY A 388 8.41 12.34 7.06
N ASN A 389 7.30 13.06 7.21
CA ASN A 389 6.62 13.26 8.48
C ASN A 389 5.16 12.81 8.43
N ASN A 390 4.42 13.16 7.39
CA ASN A 390 2.97 12.99 7.35
C ASN A 390 2.53 11.53 7.21
N VAL A 391 3.32 10.69 6.54
CA VAL A 391 2.96 9.29 6.26
C VAL A 391 2.64 8.49 7.52
N TYR A 392 3.28 8.82 8.65
CA TYR A 392 3.17 8.09 9.92
C TYR A 392 1.86 8.35 10.66
N THR A 393 1.23 9.51 10.46
CA THR A 393 0.13 9.98 11.30
C THR A 393 -1.09 10.51 10.53
N ASP A 394 -1.01 10.69 9.21
CA ASP A 394 -2.13 11.20 8.43
C ASP A 394 -3.32 10.23 8.53
N LYS A 395 -4.44 10.75 9.04
CA LYS A 395 -5.66 9.99 9.31
C LYS A 395 -6.26 9.31 8.08
N LYS A 396 -6.04 9.87 6.89
CA LYS A 396 -6.55 9.26 5.65
C LYS A 396 -5.97 7.87 5.39
N TRP A 397 -4.78 7.58 5.94
CA TRP A 397 -4.12 6.27 5.82
C TRP A 397 -4.17 5.45 7.11
N SER A 398 -4.72 5.97 8.21
CA SER A 398 -4.85 5.27 9.49
C SER A 398 -5.97 4.23 9.46
N SER A 399 -6.01 3.34 10.47
CA SER A 399 -7.12 2.40 10.62
C SER A 399 -8.47 3.13 10.66
N PRO A 400 -9.47 2.65 9.94
CA PRO A 400 -10.84 3.17 10.06
C PRO A 400 -11.61 2.52 11.22
N PHE A 401 -11.10 1.41 11.80
CA PHE A 401 -11.73 0.67 12.89
C PHE A 401 -11.39 1.21 14.28
#